data_1c91903a53d55ee8b90a8e233c3ef7ed
#
_entry.id   1c91903a53d55ee8b90a8e233c3ef7ed
#
_cell.length_a   1.000
_cell.length_b   1.000
_cell.length_c   1.000
_cell.angle_alpha   90.00
_cell.angle_beta   90.00
_cell.angle_gamma   90.00
#
_symmetry.space_group_name_H-M   'P 1'
#
loop_
_entity.id
_entity.type
_entity.pdbx_description
1 polymer ?
#
loop_
_entity_poly.entity_id
_entity_poly.type
_entity_poly.pdbx_seq_one_letter_code
_entity_poly.pdbx_strand_id
1 'polypeptide(L)'
;MKLEEIKTKIPTELKPKADTLLSILTDMELSEPIKCEGLLYFLMQNDAVELENIEADYKEAVNAVTILNKLDKLSFETSDENAEDIRKMFFAITKDIRIIMVKIALVVTDLRHQQDMEPQQRTNMAKAILSLFAPLSARLGMSTYKTELENGAFLIANPKKYLEIQVDVDKRFHKREPIVERLKLLTKKCMDELKIEGKVFGRKKHIYSIYKKLADHTMDQIYDLIAVRAIVNTVADCYALLGRLHSEVEPIPGRFKDYIAIPKPNGYQSLHTTVKFEGFPVEIQIRTQEMHKYAEYGIAAHWIYKEKRNKQDSLDIRLAWLRQMMENENVSIEELANSLNQDIYNNEIFVQTPKGKVIYLTAGSTPLDFAYAIHSEIGNRCVGAKVNDKMVPVTTPLNNGDVVEIITNPNSKGPSRDWLKICKTSEARKKINEFFKRNMKDENIKLGKTMLENAIKERGYTTNKLMTSSAMQEVVNSYNVADEDELLALVGTNAVKPNAIVNKLANIFQKQFELEQVKTVNNFTISLATPQENQVALKGLNNILMKFAGCCKPMYGDDIVGFVSTGRGVIIHRKVCPNVACFDESRLIDANWKPKEIDADKKKRKKKN
;
A
#
# COMPACT_ATOMS: atom_id res chain seq x y z
N MET A 1 -31.08 21.59 5.88
CA MET A 1 -30.01 21.77 6.87
C MET A 1 -29.35 23.12 6.62
N LYS A 2 -29.36 24.05 7.58
CA LYS A 2 -28.78 25.39 7.42
C LYS A 2 -27.51 25.53 8.26
N LEU A 3 -26.41 25.93 7.63
CA LEU A 3 -25.11 26.08 8.28
C LEU A 3 -25.16 27.05 9.48
N GLU A 4 -25.88 28.15 9.34
CA GLU A 4 -26.02 29.17 10.40
C GLU A 4 -26.70 28.62 11.66
N GLU A 5 -27.64 27.70 11.53
CA GLU A 5 -28.29 27.03 12.66
C GLU A 5 -27.32 26.17 13.47
N ILE A 6 -26.43 25.39 12.76
CA ILE A 6 -25.43 24.58 13.41
C ILE A 6 -24.37 25.46 14.10
N LYS A 7 -23.99 26.59 13.49
CA LYS A 7 -23.03 27.53 14.07
C LYS A 7 -23.47 28.06 15.44
N THR A 8 -24.78 28.21 15.68
CA THR A 8 -25.31 28.67 16.98
C THR A 8 -25.12 27.63 18.10
N LYS A 9 -24.96 26.35 17.73
CA LYS A 9 -24.76 25.26 18.67
C LYS A 9 -23.26 25.07 19.05
N ILE A 10 -22.34 25.84 18.47
CA ILE A 10 -20.91 25.71 18.74
C ILE A 10 -20.54 26.30 20.10
N PRO A 11 -20.00 25.50 21.05
CA PRO A 11 -19.47 26.01 22.31
C PRO A 11 -18.35 27.05 22.08
N THR A 12 -18.26 28.04 22.97
CA THR A 12 -17.29 29.15 22.81
C THR A 12 -15.85 28.65 22.72
N GLU A 13 -15.52 27.59 23.45
CA GLU A 13 -14.18 26.95 23.48
C GLU A 13 -13.82 26.29 22.15
N LEU A 14 -14.80 25.76 21.43
CA LEU A 14 -14.58 25.06 20.16
C LEU A 14 -14.63 25.99 18.94
N LYS A 15 -15.08 27.24 19.10
CA LYS A 15 -15.21 28.21 18.01
C LYS A 15 -13.94 28.35 17.16
N PRO A 16 -12.72 28.53 17.73
CA PRO A 16 -11.51 28.70 16.91
C PRO A 16 -11.23 27.50 15.99
N LYS A 17 -11.45 26.28 16.49
CA LYS A 17 -11.29 25.04 15.70
C LYS A 17 -12.37 24.89 14.66
N ALA A 18 -13.63 25.18 15.02
CA ALA A 18 -14.77 25.13 14.11
C ALA A 18 -14.63 26.14 12.96
N ASP A 19 -14.19 27.38 13.25
CA ASP A 19 -13.93 28.40 12.25
C ASP A 19 -12.80 28.00 11.31
N THR A 20 -11.73 27.38 11.84
CA THR A 20 -10.64 26.81 11.04
C THR A 20 -11.15 25.72 10.10
N LEU A 21 -11.95 24.78 10.60
CA LEU A 21 -12.57 23.72 9.79
C LEU A 21 -13.44 24.30 8.67
N LEU A 22 -14.32 25.24 9.02
CA LEU A 22 -15.21 25.89 8.06
C LEU A 22 -14.45 26.70 6.99
N SER A 23 -13.33 27.35 7.36
CA SER A 23 -12.45 28.01 6.40
C SER A 23 -11.88 26.99 5.41
N ILE A 24 -11.33 25.87 5.90
CA ILE A 24 -10.76 24.81 5.04
C ILE A 24 -11.83 24.23 4.11
N LEU A 25 -13.02 23.89 4.63
CA LEU A 25 -14.12 23.37 3.82
C LEU A 25 -14.62 24.39 2.79
N THR A 26 -14.49 25.69 3.11
CA THR A 26 -14.84 26.79 2.19
C THR A 26 -13.77 26.98 1.12
N ASP A 27 -12.48 26.90 1.47
CA ASP A 27 -11.36 26.95 0.52
C ASP A 27 -11.39 25.76 -0.45
N MET A 28 -11.88 24.60 0.02
CA MET A 28 -12.19 23.43 -0.83
C MET A 28 -13.42 23.64 -1.70
N GLU A 29 -14.09 24.79 -1.59
CA GLU A 29 -15.32 25.16 -2.30
C GLU A 29 -16.45 24.10 -2.15
N LEU A 30 -16.54 23.40 -1.02
CA LEU A 30 -17.56 22.38 -0.77
C LEU A 30 -18.94 23.01 -0.57
N SER A 31 -19.99 22.28 -0.97
CA SER A 31 -21.38 22.72 -0.83
C SER A 31 -21.78 22.83 0.65
N GLU A 32 -22.80 23.65 0.92
CA GLU A 32 -23.29 23.89 2.28
C GLU A 32 -23.69 22.60 3.03
N PRO A 33 -24.38 21.62 2.42
CA PRO A 33 -24.66 20.34 3.09
C PRO A 33 -23.41 19.63 3.60
N ILE A 34 -22.34 19.57 2.80
CA ILE A 34 -21.09 18.90 3.19
C ILE A 34 -20.38 19.65 4.32
N LYS A 35 -20.42 20.99 4.31
CA LYS A 35 -19.91 21.81 5.43
C LYS A 35 -20.67 21.53 6.72
N CYS A 36 -21.99 21.36 6.62
CA CYS A 36 -22.82 20.99 7.75
C CYS A 36 -22.48 19.59 8.28
N GLU A 37 -22.30 18.59 7.39
CA GLU A 37 -21.89 17.23 7.75
C GLU A 37 -20.56 17.24 8.50
N GLY A 38 -19.56 17.98 7.98
CA GLY A 38 -18.24 18.11 8.61
C GLY A 38 -18.30 18.80 9.97
N LEU A 39 -19.11 19.86 10.09
CA LEU A 39 -19.26 20.58 11.35
C LEU A 39 -20.03 19.77 12.40
N LEU A 40 -21.09 19.07 12.03
CA LEU A 40 -21.82 18.17 12.94
C LEU A 40 -20.94 17.06 13.45
N TYR A 41 -20.14 16.45 12.56
CA TYR A 41 -19.20 15.43 12.97
C TYR A 41 -18.13 15.98 13.94
N PHE A 42 -17.59 17.17 13.67
CA PHE A 42 -16.65 17.85 14.55
C PHE A 42 -17.25 18.11 15.94
N LEU A 43 -18.49 18.57 16.01
CA LEU A 43 -19.21 18.81 17.28
C LEU A 43 -19.44 17.49 18.05
N MET A 44 -19.79 16.41 17.34
CA MET A 44 -19.95 15.10 17.94
C MET A 44 -18.64 14.54 18.50
N GLN A 45 -17.51 14.71 17.79
CA GLN A 45 -16.20 14.29 18.28
C GLN A 45 -15.75 15.02 19.55
N ASN A 46 -16.24 16.23 19.78
CA ASN A 46 -15.92 17.05 20.95
C ASN A 46 -17.06 17.07 21.99
N ASP A 47 -17.92 16.05 21.98
CA ASP A 47 -19.02 15.84 22.94
C ASP A 47 -19.99 17.03 23.04
N ALA A 48 -20.02 17.88 22.02
CA ALA A 48 -20.93 19.04 21.97
C ALA A 48 -22.32 18.70 21.41
N VAL A 49 -22.44 17.61 20.63
CA VAL A 49 -23.69 17.09 20.07
C VAL A 49 -23.65 15.55 20.08
N GLU A 50 -24.70 14.91 20.58
CA GLU A 50 -24.84 13.47 20.57
C GLU A 50 -25.34 12.95 19.21
N LEU A 51 -24.97 11.71 18.85
CA LEU A 51 -25.38 11.08 17.58
C LEU A 51 -26.91 11.00 17.47
N GLU A 52 -27.59 10.70 18.56
CA GLU A 52 -29.06 10.61 18.63
C GLU A 52 -29.75 11.94 18.26
N ASN A 53 -29.16 13.06 18.65
CA ASN A 53 -29.64 14.39 18.27
C ASN A 53 -29.42 14.69 16.79
N ILE A 54 -28.30 14.17 16.20
CA ILE A 54 -28.05 14.29 14.76
C ILE A 54 -29.06 13.43 13.99
N GLU A 55 -29.39 12.25 14.46
CA GLU A 55 -30.39 11.36 13.86
C GLU A 55 -31.81 11.98 13.89
N ALA A 56 -32.15 12.68 14.95
CA ALA A 56 -33.43 13.34 15.10
C ALA A 56 -33.56 14.60 14.26
N ASP A 57 -32.58 15.52 14.35
CA ASP A 57 -32.62 16.87 13.80
C ASP A 57 -32.04 16.96 12.37
N TYR A 58 -31.07 16.10 12.01
CA TYR A 58 -30.25 16.21 10.79
C TYR A 58 -30.12 14.89 10.02
N LYS A 59 -31.26 14.26 9.71
CA LYS A 59 -31.34 12.94 9.04
C LYS A 59 -30.47 12.80 7.79
N GLU A 60 -30.28 13.87 7.02
CA GLU A 60 -29.48 13.90 5.80
C GLU A 60 -27.97 13.72 6.09
N ALA A 61 -27.50 14.15 7.28
CA ALA A 61 -26.09 14.08 7.67
C ALA A 61 -25.72 12.74 8.35
N VAL A 62 -26.69 11.94 8.79
CA VAL A 62 -26.47 10.72 9.59
C VAL A 62 -25.52 9.76 8.90
N ASN A 63 -25.71 9.51 7.61
CA ASN A 63 -24.89 8.58 6.87
C ASN A 63 -23.40 9.02 6.82
N ALA A 64 -23.15 10.29 6.52
CA ALA A 64 -21.80 10.85 6.45
C ALA A 64 -21.11 10.84 7.83
N VAL A 65 -21.82 11.30 8.88
CA VAL A 65 -21.33 11.30 10.27
C VAL A 65 -21.04 9.88 10.75
N THR A 66 -21.91 8.91 10.46
CA THR A 66 -21.70 7.50 10.82
C THR A 66 -20.46 6.91 10.14
N ILE A 67 -20.23 7.22 8.85
CA ILE A 67 -19.06 6.74 8.13
C ILE A 67 -17.79 7.40 8.70
N LEU A 68 -17.79 8.70 8.95
CA LEU A 68 -16.67 9.42 9.57
C LEU A 68 -16.34 8.84 10.94
N ASN A 69 -17.33 8.53 11.77
CA ASN A 69 -17.15 7.92 13.09
C ASN A 69 -16.56 6.51 12.99
N LYS A 70 -16.95 5.74 11.97
CA LYS A 70 -16.32 4.43 11.69
C LYS A 70 -14.86 4.58 11.29
N LEU A 71 -14.52 5.59 10.50
CA LEU A 71 -13.15 5.86 10.07
C LEU A 71 -12.23 6.24 11.25
N ASP A 72 -12.74 6.95 12.24
CA ASP A 72 -11.94 7.35 13.40
C ASP A 72 -11.69 6.23 14.40
N LYS A 73 -12.57 5.24 14.44
CA LYS A 73 -12.38 4.04 15.28
C LYS A 73 -11.34 3.07 14.73
N LEU A 74 -10.86 3.30 13.50
CA LEU A 74 -9.81 2.49 12.90
C LEU A 74 -8.47 2.86 13.53
N SER A 75 -7.77 1.89 14.13
CA SER A 75 -6.43 2.11 14.67
C SER A 75 -5.41 2.11 13.53
N PHE A 76 -4.60 3.15 13.43
CA PHE A 76 -3.54 3.28 12.43
C PHE A 76 -2.17 2.82 12.96
N GLU A 77 -2.15 1.93 13.95
CA GLU A 77 -0.92 1.29 14.41
C GLU A 77 -0.54 0.14 13.45
N THR A 78 0.74 0.02 13.15
CA THR A 78 1.29 -0.93 12.18
C THR A 78 1.28 -2.37 12.70
N SER A 79 0.12 -3.03 12.70
CA SER A 79 -0.04 -4.46 12.96
C SER A 79 -0.91 -5.11 11.87
N ASP A 80 -0.79 -6.43 11.69
CA ASP A 80 -1.52 -7.17 10.65
C ASP A 80 -3.06 -7.07 10.77
N GLU A 81 -3.59 -6.75 11.97
CA GLU A 81 -5.01 -6.52 12.20
C GLU A 81 -5.55 -5.25 11.52
N ASN A 82 -4.68 -4.28 11.24
CA ASN A 82 -5.04 -2.99 10.64
C ASN A 82 -5.24 -3.02 9.12
N ALA A 83 -4.90 -4.12 8.43
CA ALA A 83 -5.14 -4.28 6.99
C ALA A 83 -6.60 -4.14 6.62
N GLU A 84 -7.42 -4.81 7.39
CA GLU A 84 -8.86 -4.83 7.15
C GLU A 84 -9.48 -3.44 7.41
N ASP A 85 -8.95 -2.70 8.35
CA ASP A 85 -9.40 -1.36 8.70
C ASP A 85 -9.02 -0.34 7.62
N ILE A 86 -7.81 -0.40 7.09
CA ILE A 86 -7.39 0.41 5.94
C ILE A 86 -8.25 0.06 4.71
N ARG A 87 -8.57 -1.21 4.46
CA ARG A 87 -9.50 -1.63 3.40
C ARG A 87 -10.90 -1.08 3.61
N LYS A 88 -11.46 -1.17 4.82
CA LYS A 88 -12.78 -0.59 5.17
C LYS A 88 -12.82 0.92 4.92
N MET A 89 -11.74 1.63 5.27
CA MET A 89 -11.61 3.05 4.98
C MET A 89 -11.65 3.32 3.48
N PHE A 90 -10.85 2.61 2.68
CA PHE A 90 -10.87 2.77 1.22
C PHE A 90 -12.24 2.42 0.63
N PHE A 91 -12.93 1.42 1.16
CA PHE A 91 -14.28 1.08 0.73
C PHE A 91 -15.29 2.21 1.00
N ALA A 92 -15.19 2.86 2.14
CA ALA A 92 -16.00 4.05 2.44
C ALA A 92 -15.72 5.20 1.47
N ILE A 93 -14.43 5.43 1.15
CA ILE A 93 -13.98 6.47 0.20
C ILE A 93 -14.53 6.24 -1.22
N THR A 94 -14.56 4.98 -1.68
CA THR A 94 -15.09 4.66 -3.03
C THR A 94 -16.57 4.88 -3.16
N LYS A 95 -17.31 4.82 -2.05
CA LYS A 95 -18.74 5.12 -2.03
C LYS A 95 -19.04 6.62 -2.07
N ASP A 96 -18.27 7.42 -1.34
CA ASP A 96 -18.43 8.87 -1.31
C ASP A 96 -17.11 9.59 -1.02
N ILE A 97 -16.56 10.21 -2.07
CA ILE A 97 -15.27 10.93 -1.97
C ILE A 97 -15.36 12.18 -1.08
N ARG A 98 -16.57 12.73 -0.86
CA ARG A 98 -16.77 13.91 -0.02
C ARG A 98 -16.35 13.64 1.42
N ILE A 99 -16.58 12.43 1.90
CA ILE A 99 -16.21 11.99 3.25
C ILE A 99 -14.72 12.12 3.49
N ILE A 100 -13.88 11.73 2.51
CA ILE A 100 -12.42 11.86 2.67
C ILE A 100 -11.97 13.32 2.63
N MET A 101 -12.66 14.18 1.85
CA MET A 101 -12.35 15.61 1.83
C MET A 101 -12.64 16.25 3.20
N VAL A 102 -13.78 15.90 3.80
CA VAL A 102 -14.12 16.31 5.19
C VAL A 102 -13.08 15.76 6.17
N LYS A 103 -12.69 14.48 6.03
CA LYS A 103 -11.67 13.89 6.93
C LYS A 103 -10.32 14.57 6.80
N ILE A 104 -9.87 14.88 5.58
CA ILE A 104 -8.63 15.65 5.37
C ILE A 104 -8.74 17.04 6.02
N ALA A 105 -9.90 17.74 5.89
CA ALA A 105 -10.12 19.03 6.51
C ALA A 105 -10.04 18.96 8.04
N LEU A 106 -10.60 17.91 8.66
CA LEU A 106 -10.51 17.65 10.09
C LEU A 106 -9.06 17.44 10.53
N VAL A 107 -8.31 16.58 9.82
CA VAL A 107 -6.89 16.30 10.14
C VAL A 107 -6.02 17.56 9.98
N VAL A 108 -6.29 18.41 8.99
CA VAL A 108 -5.60 19.71 8.83
C VAL A 108 -5.98 20.66 9.97
N THR A 109 -7.24 20.67 10.40
CA THR A 109 -7.69 21.45 11.55
C THR A 109 -6.97 21.03 12.82
N ASP A 110 -6.87 19.74 13.09
CA ASP A 110 -6.15 19.18 14.23
C ASP A 110 -4.66 19.52 14.16
N LEU A 111 -4.05 19.43 13.00
CA LEU A 111 -2.64 19.80 12.81
C LEU A 111 -2.39 21.29 13.09
N ARG A 112 -3.30 22.18 12.69
CA ARG A 112 -3.20 23.62 12.99
C ARG A 112 -3.36 23.95 14.48
N HIS A 113 -4.09 23.11 15.21
CA HIS A 113 -4.34 23.22 16.64
C HIS A 113 -3.56 22.18 17.48
N GLN A 114 -2.45 21.68 16.96
CA GLN A 114 -1.67 20.61 17.60
C GLN A 114 -1.12 20.97 18.98
N GLN A 115 -0.96 22.26 19.29
CA GLN A 115 -0.50 22.73 20.59
C GLN A 115 -1.46 22.36 21.73
N ASP A 116 -2.74 22.14 21.42
CA ASP A 116 -3.78 21.78 22.38
C ASP A 116 -3.78 20.26 22.70
N MET A 117 -2.93 19.48 22.01
CA MET A 117 -2.88 18.02 22.14
C MET A 117 -1.74 17.56 23.04
N GLU A 118 -1.94 16.41 23.70
CA GLU A 118 -0.89 15.73 24.42
C GLU A 118 0.26 15.26 23.50
N PRO A 119 1.53 15.24 23.99
CA PRO A 119 2.69 14.90 23.16
C PRO A 119 2.57 13.55 22.42
N GLN A 120 1.98 12.54 23.07
CA GLN A 120 1.78 11.22 22.48
C GLN A 120 0.75 11.26 21.34
N GLN A 121 -0.34 11.99 21.53
CA GLN A 121 -1.38 12.17 20.51
C GLN A 121 -0.82 12.89 19.27
N ARG A 122 -0.02 13.95 19.47
CA ARG A 122 0.69 14.65 18.38
C ARG A 122 1.57 13.70 17.58
N THR A 123 2.33 12.85 18.25
CA THR A 123 3.22 11.90 17.59
C THR A 123 2.45 10.87 16.77
N ASN A 124 1.36 10.34 17.32
CA ASN A 124 0.51 9.37 16.61
C ASN A 124 -0.18 10.02 15.40
N MET A 125 -0.70 11.23 15.57
CA MET A 125 -1.26 12.03 14.46
C MET A 125 -0.23 12.26 13.36
N ALA A 126 1.00 12.66 13.69
CA ALA A 126 2.05 12.89 12.71
C ALA A 126 2.40 11.62 11.91
N LYS A 127 2.46 10.45 12.58
CA LYS A 127 2.65 9.16 11.91
C LYS A 127 1.50 8.86 10.94
N ALA A 128 0.25 8.98 11.38
CA ALA A 128 -0.93 8.77 10.55
C ALA A 128 -0.96 9.73 9.34
N ILE A 129 -0.58 10.99 9.54
CA ILE A 129 -0.49 11.97 8.44
C ILE A 129 0.54 11.53 7.40
N LEU A 130 1.77 11.18 7.80
CA LEU A 130 2.84 10.84 6.87
C LEU A 130 2.59 9.50 6.15
N SER A 131 1.99 8.54 6.83
CA SER A 131 1.73 7.20 6.27
C SER A 131 0.48 7.13 5.40
N LEU A 132 -0.55 7.95 5.67
CA LEU A 132 -1.87 7.81 5.06
C LEU A 132 -2.40 9.11 4.45
N PHE A 133 -2.62 10.17 5.28
CA PHE A 133 -3.38 11.34 4.83
C PHE A 133 -2.63 12.21 3.81
N ALA A 134 -1.32 12.38 3.96
CA ALA A 134 -0.51 13.13 3.01
C ALA A 134 -0.36 12.40 1.65
N PRO A 135 -0.06 11.08 1.58
CA PRO A 135 -0.12 10.31 0.34
C PRO A 135 -1.50 10.34 -0.32
N LEU A 136 -2.57 10.21 0.46
CA LEU A 136 -3.94 10.27 -0.04
C LEU A 136 -4.26 11.64 -0.65
N SER A 137 -3.91 12.74 0.05
CA SER A 137 -4.05 14.10 -0.47
C SER A 137 -3.27 14.30 -1.77
N ALA A 138 -2.07 13.71 -1.89
CA ALA A 138 -1.26 13.73 -3.11
C ALA A 138 -1.99 13.06 -4.30
N ARG A 139 -2.59 11.89 -4.06
CA ARG A 139 -3.34 11.14 -5.08
C ARG A 139 -4.62 11.85 -5.51
N LEU A 140 -5.29 12.52 -4.58
CA LEU A 140 -6.46 13.34 -4.86
C LEU A 140 -6.10 14.70 -5.50
N GLY A 141 -4.81 14.99 -5.69
CA GLY A 141 -4.33 16.24 -6.30
C GLY A 141 -4.39 17.46 -5.39
N MET A 142 -4.65 17.28 -4.08
CA MET A 142 -4.82 18.34 -3.10
C MET A 142 -3.46 18.86 -2.61
N SER A 143 -2.68 19.52 -3.49
CA SER A 143 -1.27 19.88 -3.23
C SER A 143 -1.08 20.82 -2.05
N THR A 144 -2.01 21.74 -1.81
CA THR A 144 -1.95 22.69 -0.69
C THR A 144 -1.99 21.94 0.63
N TYR A 145 -3.00 21.10 0.82
CA TYR A 145 -3.17 20.33 2.06
C TYR A 145 -2.12 19.23 2.22
N LYS A 146 -1.73 18.56 1.11
CA LYS A 146 -0.59 17.64 1.13
C LYS A 146 0.67 18.31 1.70
N THR A 147 0.99 19.51 1.21
CA THR A 147 2.19 20.23 1.62
C THR A 147 2.13 20.63 3.09
N GLU A 148 0.99 21.11 3.55
CA GLU A 148 0.76 21.48 4.94
C GLU A 148 0.86 20.27 5.87
N LEU A 149 0.20 19.17 5.51
CA LEU A 149 0.24 17.91 6.24
C LEU A 149 1.66 17.34 6.34
N GLU A 150 2.39 17.27 5.21
CA GLU A 150 3.76 16.75 5.20
C GLU A 150 4.71 17.60 6.04
N ASN A 151 4.67 18.93 5.91
CA ASN A 151 5.56 19.82 6.65
C ASN A 151 5.23 19.83 8.15
N GLY A 152 3.96 19.93 8.52
CA GLY A 152 3.53 19.97 9.92
C GLY A 152 3.82 18.65 10.64
N ALA A 153 3.51 17.53 10.00
CA ALA A 153 3.81 16.22 10.57
C ALA A 153 5.32 15.94 10.66
N PHE A 154 6.12 16.41 9.69
CA PHE A 154 7.57 16.28 9.74
C PHE A 154 8.20 17.13 10.85
N LEU A 155 7.68 18.34 11.07
CA LEU A 155 8.10 19.18 12.18
C LEU A 155 7.84 18.50 13.55
N ILE A 156 6.72 17.79 13.70
CA ILE A 156 6.42 17.03 14.92
C ILE A 156 7.32 15.79 15.05
N ALA A 157 7.46 15.01 13.95
CA ALA A 157 8.18 13.75 13.96
C ALA A 157 9.71 13.90 14.08
N ASN A 158 10.28 14.93 13.46
CA ASN A 158 11.73 15.19 13.46
C ASN A 158 12.04 16.69 13.43
N PRO A 159 11.82 17.41 14.53
CA PRO A 159 11.97 18.86 14.60
C PRO A 159 13.40 19.34 14.30
N LYS A 160 14.42 18.59 14.78
CA LYS A 160 15.82 18.95 14.53
C LYS A 160 16.13 18.96 13.04
N LYS A 161 15.75 17.88 12.34
CA LYS A 161 16.03 17.75 10.89
C LYS A 161 15.23 18.75 10.06
N TYR A 162 14.00 19.03 10.46
CA TYR A 162 13.18 20.07 9.86
C TYR A 162 13.87 21.42 9.92
N LEU A 163 14.32 21.85 11.11
CA LEU A 163 14.99 23.14 11.34
C LEU A 163 16.33 23.23 10.61
N GLU A 164 17.14 22.16 10.58
CA GLU A 164 18.40 22.12 9.82
C GLU A 164 18.15 22.40 8.34
N ILE A 165 17.19 21.71 7.74
CA ILE A 165 16.85 21.87 6.32
C ILE A 165 16.28 23.27 6.08
N GLN A 166 15.40 23.75 6.96
CA GLN A 166 14.80 25.08 6.86
C GLN A 166 15.86 26.17 6.82
N VAL A 167 16.82 26.14 7.75
CA VAL A 167 17.91 27.13 7.83
C VAL A 167 18.77 27.12 6.55
N ASP A 168 19.10 25.92 6.01
CA ASP A 168 19.90 25.82 4.78
C ASP A 168 19.11 26.31 3.56
N VAL A 169 17.84 25.95 3.47
CA VAL A 169 16.94 26.44 2.41
C VAL A 169 16.77 27.94 2.46
N ASP A 170 16.57 28.53 3.64
CA ASP A 170 16.39 29.98 3.80
C ASP A 170 17.67 30.74 3.43
N LYS A 171 18.85 30.26 3.85
CA LYS A 171 20.15 30.85 3.42
C LYS A 171 20.32 30.86 1.89
N ARG A 172 19.95 29.72 1.24
CA ARG A 172 20.05 29.60 -0.22
C ARG A 172 18.98 30.43 -0.93
N PHE A 173 17.79 30.53 -0.33
CA PHE A 173 16.72 31.38 -0.85
C PHE A 173 17.11 32.83 -0.85
N HIS A 174 17.56 33.39 0.26
CA HIS A 174 17.97 34.80 0.34
C HIS A 174 19.07 35.19 -0.67
N LYS A 175 20.00 34.27 -0.96
CA LYS A 175 21.01 34.50 -2.00
C LYS A 175 20.43 34.56 -3.42
N ARG A 176 19.32 33.83 -3.68
CA ARG A 176 18.72 33.69 -5.01
C ARG A 176 17.44 34.53 -5.18
N GLU A 177 16.90 35.09 -4.13
CA GLU A 177 15.68 35.89 -4.15
C GLU A 177 15.76 37.06 -5.14
N PRO A 178 16.88 37.85 -5.22
CA PRO A 178 17.00 38.92 -6.22
C PRO A 178 16.95 38.41 -7.67
N ILE A 179 17.46 37.20 -7.93
CA ILE A 179 17.45 36.58 -9.25
C ILE A 179 16.02 36.18 -9.62
N VAL A 180 15.29 35.59 -8.67
CA VAL A 180 13.87 35.18 -8.84
C VAL A 180 13.01 36.42 -9.10
N GLU A 181 13.22 37.52 -8.37
CA GLU A 181 12.48 38.76 -8.58
C GLU A 181 12.72 39.33 -9.98
N ARG A 182 13.97 39.33 -10.46
CA ARG A 182 14.27 39.78 -11.85
C ARG A 182 13.64 38.85 -12.89
N LEU A 183 13.65 37.52 -12.67
CA LEU A 183 12.99 36.57 -13.57
C LEU A 183 11.45 36.74 -13.56
N LYS A 184 10.85 37.07 -12.40
CA LYS A 184 9.43 37.41 -12.31
C LYS A 184 9.13 38.69 -13.14
N LEU A 185 9.95 39.71 -13.01
CA LEU A 185 9.80 40.96 -13.79
C LEU A 185 9.95 40.69 -15.29
N LEU A 186 10.94 39.89 -15.71
CA LEU A 186 11.08 39.46 -17.09
C LEU A 186 9.86 38.68 -17.59
N THR A 187 9.39 37.73 -16.79
CA THR A 187 8.18 36.94 -17.13
C THR A 187 6.97 37.88 -17.29
N LYS A 188 6.80 38.85 -16.39
CA LYS A 188 5.72 39.81 -16.46
C LYS A 188 5.83 40.71 -17.71
N LYS A 189 7.06 41.19 -18.03
CA LYS A 189 7.34 41.92 -19.26
C LYS A 189 6.92 41.11 -20.50
N CYS A 190 7.30 39.84 -20.58
CA CYS A 190 6.92 38.98 -21.70
C CYS A 190 5.38 38.82 -21.81
N MET A 191 4.68 38.75 -20.69
CA MET A 191 3.20 38.69 -20.67
C MET A 191 2.60 40.00 -21.19
N ASP A 192 3.13 41.17 -20.77
CA ASP A 192 2.64 42.47 -21.16
C ASP A 192 2.85 42.72 -22.66
N GLU A 193 4.00 42.31 -23.21
CA GLU A 193 4.30 42.37 -24.65
C GLU A 193 3.33 41.53 -25.49
N LEU A 194 2.93 40.37 -24.97
CA LEU A 194 1.95 39.47 -25.60
C LEU A 194 0.50 39.85 -25.28
N LYS A 195 0.26 40.88 -24.47
CA LYS A 195 -1.05 41.27 -23.96
C LYS A 195 -1.75 40.16 -23.21
N ILE A 196 -1.01 39.33 -22.50
CA ILE A 196 -1.50 38.22 -21.70
C ILE A 196 -1.78 38.71 -20.28
N GLU A 197 -3.04 38.63 -19.86
CA GLU A 197 -3.42 38.91 -18.48
C GLU A 197 -3.09 37.72 -17.57
N GLY A 198 -2.57 38.02 -16.37
CA GLY A 198 -2.26 36.97 -15.41
C GLY A 198 -1.41 37.45 -14.25
N LYS A 199 -0.99 36.50 -13.43
CA LYS A 199 -0.19 36.73 -12.21
C LYS A 199 1.10 35.95 -12.26
N VAL A 200 2.19 36.56 -11.76
CA VAL A 200 3.50 35.88 -11.63
C VAL A 200 3.96 35.98 -10.18
N PHE A 201 4.36 34.85 -9.61
CA PHE A 201 4.88 34.79 -8.24
C PHE A 201 6.01 33.76 -8.10
N GLY A 202 6.90 34.00 -7.13
CA GLY A 202 7.91 33.04 -6.74
C GLY A 202 7.33 31.93 -5.88
N ARG A 203 7.89 30.73 -5.98
CA ARG A 203 7.53 29.57 -5.17
C ARG A 203 8.76 28.96 -4.54
N LYS A 204 8.72 28.78 -3.22
CA LYS A 204 9.68 27.94 -2.50
C LYS A 204 9.20 26.49 -2.51
N LYS A 205 10.11 25.53 -2.68
CA LYS A 205 9.81 24.11 -2.48
C LYS A 205 9.64 23.83 -1.00
N HIS A 206 8.65 23.02 -0.65
CA HIS A 206 8.38 22.69 0.75
C HIS A 206 9.42 21.72 1.35
N ILE A 207 9.68 21.87 2.65
CA ILE A 207 10.81 21.28 3.37
C ILE A 207 10.79 19.75 3.32
N TYR A 208 9.62 19.12 3.51
CA TYR A 208 9.52 17.66 3.46
C TYR A 208 9.85 17.08 2.08
N SER A 209 9.48 17.75 0.98
CA SER A 209 9.90 17.31 -0.37
C SER A 209 11.41 17.44 -0.60
N ILE A 210 12.05 18.41 0.04
CA ILE A 210 13.52 18.55 0.02
C ILE A 210 14.13 17.40 0.83
N TYR A 211 13.62 17.15 2.03
CA TYR A 211 14.05 16.04 2.88
C TYR A 211 14.01 14.69 2.14
N LYS A 212 12.91 14.38 1.44
CA LYS A 212 12.81 13.16 0.62
C LYS A 212 13.89 13.11 -0.47
N LYS A 213 14.14 14.23 -1.16
CA LYS A 213 15.16 14.27 -2.22
C LYS A 213 16.59 14.16 -1.70
N LEU A 214 16.84 14.58 -0.46
CA LEU A 214 18.15 14.46 0.18
C LEU A 214 18.55 13.01 0.51
N ALA A 215 17.63 12.05 0.39
CA ALA A 215 17.97 10.62 0.48
C ALA A 215 18.88 10.16 -0.67
N ASP A 216 18.66 10.72 -1.89
CA ASP A 216 19.36 10.29 -3.12
C ASP A 216 20.24 11.40 -3.73
N HIS A 217 20.11 12.64 -3.27
CA HIS A 217 20.72 13.82 -3.88
C HIS A 217 21.32 14.73 -2.81
N THR A 218 22.35 15.48 -3.17
CA THR A 218 22.85 16.58 -2.34
C THR A 218 21.98 17.83 -2.54
N MET A 219 22.02 18.77 -1.59
CA MET A 219 21.27 20.03 -1.68
C MET A 219 21.62 20.84 -2.96
N ASP A 220 22.85 20.73 -3.46
CA ASP A 220 23.29 21.43 -4.66
C ASP A 220 22.75 20.81 -5.97
N GLN A 221 22.35 19.55 -5.92
CA GLN A 221 21.72 18.84 -7.04
C GLN A 221 20.20 19.07 -7.14
N ILE A 222 19.61 19.71 -6.13
CA ILE A 222 18.18 20.05 -6.12
C ILE A 222 17.97 21.40 -6.80
N TYR A 223 17.74 21.40 -8.11
CA TYR A 223 17.58 22.62 -8.91
C TYR A 223 16.22 23.31 -8.76
N ASP A 224 15.20 22.60 -8.26
CA ASP A 224 13.82 23.08 -8.09
C ASP A 224 13.52 23.60 -6.68
N LEU A 225 14.55 24.06 -5.95
CA LEU A 225 14.39 24.70 -4.64
C LEU A 225 13.53 25.98 -4.73
N ILE A 226 13.64 26.67 -5.87
CA ILE A 226 12.95 27.91 -6.15
C ILE A 226 12.43 27.85 -7.57
N ALA A 227 11.18 28.26 -7.76
CA ALA A 227 10.54 28.31 -9.06
C ALA A 227 9.79 29.63 -9.26
N VAL A 228 9.58 30.02 -10.50
CA VAL A 228 8.64 31.08 -10.88
C VAL A 228 7.38 30.43 -11.41
N ARG A 229 6.23 30.94 -10.97
CA ARG A 229 4.93 30.46 -11.43
C ARG A 229 4.18 31.57 -12.13
N ALA A 230 3.79 31.34 -13.38
CA ALA A 230 2.92 32.21 -14.15
C ALA A 230 1.52 31.59 -14.29
N ILE A 231 0.50 32.32 -13.94
CA ILE A 231 -0.90 31.94 -14.11
C ILE A 231 -1.50 32.85 -15.14
N VAL A 232 -2.05 32.26 -16.20
CA VAL A 232 -2.64 32.95 -17.35
C VAL A 232 -4.09 32.52 -17.56
N ASN A 233 -4.78 33.09 -18.54
CA ASN A 233 -6.22 32.82 -18.72
C ASN A 233 -6.50 31.60 -19.62
N THR A 234 -5.72 31.40 -20.69
CA THR A 234 -5.99 30.34 -21.67
C THR A 234 -4.79 29.39 -21.89
N VAL A 235 -5.06 28.22 -22.43
CA VAL A 235 -4.02 27.26 -22.83
C VAL A 235 -3.13 27.87 -23.92
N ALA A 236 -3.71 28.62 -24.86
CA ALA A 236 -2.94 29.29 -25.90
C ALA A 236 -1.92 30.29 -25.30
N ASP A 237 -2.33 31.05 -24.28
CA ASP A 237 -1.45 31.95 -23.55
C ASP A 237 -0.29 31.22 -22.88
N CYS A 238 -0.53 29.99 -22.36
CA CYS A 238 0.55 29.20 -21.76
C CYS A 238 1.67 28.91 -22.76
N TYR A 239 1.33 28.46 -23.96
CA TYR A 239 2.32 28.15 -25.01
C TYR A 239 2.94 29.41 -25.62
N ALA A 240 2.18 30.48 -25.81
CA ALA A 240 2.69 31.75 -26.30
C ALA A 240 3.74 32.35 -25.32
N LEU A 241 3.42 32.35 -24.03
CA LEU A 241 4.35 32.81 -22.98
C LEU A 241 5.59 31.94 -22.91
N LEU A 242 5.48 30.62 -23.03
CA LEU A 242 6.61 29.69 -23.07
C LEU A 242 7.56 30.04 -24.22
N GLY A 243 7.04 30.18 -25.43
CA GLY A 243 7.81 30.53 -26.64
C GLY A 243 8.53 31.86 -26.48
N ARG A 244 7.84 32.87 -25.94
CA ARG A 244 8.43 34.22 -25.70
C ARG A 244 9.52 34.18 -24.63
N LEU A 245 9.33 33.43 -23.55
CA LEU A 245 10.35 33.24 -22.52
C LEU A 245 11.58 32.51 -23.05
N HIS A 246 11.44 31.46 -23.86
CA HIS A 246 12.55 30.74 -24.46
C HIS A 246 13.34 31.57 -25.48
N SER A 247 12.77 32.66 -26.03
CA SER A 247 13.50 33.62 -26.85
C SER A 247 14.35 34.60 -26.03
N GLU A 248 14.02 34.78 -24.73
CA GLU A 248 14.76 35.68 -23.82
C GLU A 248 15.80 34.95 -22.95
N VAL A 249 15.49 33.69 -22.58
CA VAL A 249 16.32 32.89 -21.66
C VAL A 249 16.55 31.50 -22.22
N GLU A 250 17.75 30.97 -22.04
CA GLU A 250 18.16 29.68 -22.57
C GLU A 250 17.54 28.54 -21.76
N PRO A 251 16.68 27.68 -22.36
CA PRO A 251 16.15 26.49 -21.68
C PRO A 251 17.22 25.39 -21.54
N ILE A 252 17.24 24.72 -20.42
CA ILE A 252 18.14 23.57 -20.18
C ILE A 252 17.58 22.34 -20.91
N PRO A 253 18.38 21.74 -21.84
CA PRO A 253 17.93 20.59 -22.61
C PRO A 253 17.46 19.42 -21.72
N GLY A 254 16.35 18.75 -22.13
CA GLY A 254 15.78 17.62 -21.37
C GLY A 254 15.04 18.00 -20.08
N ARG A 255 14.90 19.30 -19.78
CA ARG A 255 14.20 19.80 -18.59
C ARG A 255 12.85 20.45 -18.87
N PHE A 256 12.35 20.32 -20.09
CA PHE A 256 10.99 20.71 -20.45
C PHE A 256 10.02 19.57 -20.25
N LYS A 257 8.84 19.86 -19.65
CA LYS A 257 7.76 18.91 -19.43
C LYS A 257 6.43 19.57 -19.74
N ASP A 258 5.69 18.97 -20.66
CA ASP A 258 4.35 19.41 -21.05
C ASP A 258 3.28 18.56 -20.40
N TYR A 259 2.84 18.99 -19.22
CA TYR A 259 1.73 18.37 -18.52
C TYR A 259 0.37 18.96 -18.90
N ILE A 260 0.31 19.91 -19.88
CA ILE A 260 -0.96 20.35 -20.45
C ILE A 260 -1.40 19.37 -21.52
N ALA A 261 -0.50 19.02 -22.45
CA ALA A 261 -0.77 18.04 -23.49
C ALA A 261 -0.93 16.61 -22.91
N ILE A 262 -0.11 16.28 -21.89
CA ILE A 262 -0.12 14.97 -21.25
C ILE A 262 -0.27 15.19 -19.72
N PRO A 263 -1.51 15.31 -19.22
CA PRO A 263 -1.78 15.49 -17.80
C PRO A 263 -1.25 14.33 -16.96
N LYS A 264 -0.83 14.59 -15.73
CA LYS A 264 -0.46 13.52 -14.78
C LYS A 264 -1.68 12.69 -14.40
N PRO A 265 -1.52 11.45 -13.90
CA PRO A 265 -2.63 10.57 -13.51
C PRO A 265 -3.60 11.21 -12.49
N ASN A 266 -3.09 12.06 -11.61
CA ASN A 266 -3.91 12.84 -10.68
C ASN A 266 -4.57 14.07 -11.34
N GLY A 267 -4.45 14.25 -12.66
CA GLY A 267 -5.05 15.35 -13.41
C GLY A 267 -4.28 16.67 -13.33
N TYR A 268 -3.08 16.70 -12.77
CA TYR A 268 -2.23 17.89 -12.74
C TYR A 268 -1.81 18.31 -14.14
N GLN A 269 -2.00 19.59 -14.47
CA GLN A 269 -1.63 20.21 -15.75
C GLN A 269 -0.78 21.48 -15.51
N SER A 270 0.32 21.61 -16.22
CA SER A 270 1.21 22.80 -16.25
C SER A 270 2.31 22.59 -17.29
N LEU A 271 2.83 23.64 -17.89
CA LEU A 271 4.12 23.60 -18.59
C LEU A 271 5.22 23.81 -17.55
N HIS A 272 6.23 22.98 -17.55
CA HIS A 272 7.43 23.14 -16.73
C HIS A 272 8.63 23.27 -17.62
N THR A 273 9.40 24.34 -17.46
CA THR A 273 10.69 24.50 -18.12
C THR A 273 11.72 24.96 -17.11
N THR A 274 12.94 24.44 -17.20
CA THR A 274 14.06 24.93 -16.41
C THR A 274 14.95 25.75 -17.32
N VAL A 275 15.21 27.00 -16.96
CA VAL A 275 16.02 27.92 -17.72
C VAL A 275 17.29 28.29 -16.96
N LYS A 276 18.36 28.61 -17.69
CA LYS A 276 19.57 29.16 -17.10
C LYS A 276 19.44 30.69 -17.08
N PHE A 277 19.24 31.25 -15.89
CA PHE A 277 19.10 32.70 -15.72
C PHE A 277 20.16 33.22 -14.76
N GLU A 278 20.98 34.17 -15.23
CA GLU A 278 22.13 34.73 -14.48
C GLU A 278 23.08 33.68 -13.88
N GLY A 279 23.30 32.60 -14.63
CA GLY A 279 24.17 31.48 -14.20
C GLY A 279 23.49 30.42 -13.31
N PHE A 280 22.25 30.63 -12.90
CA PHE A 280 21.51 29.69 -12.04
C PHE A 280 20.39 29.00 -12.79
N PRO A 281 20.15 27.71 -12.54
CA PRO A 281 18.97 27.00 -13.02
C PRO A 281 17.73 27.41 -12.21
N VAL A 282 16.67 27.87 -12.88
CA VAL A 282 15.39 28.23 -12.26
C VAL A 282 14.27 27.57 -13.03
N GLU A 283 13.36 26.90 -12.33
CA GLU A 283 12.17 26.30 -12.93
C GLU A 283 11.08 27.37 -13.12
N ILE A 284 10.47 27.38 -14.30
CA ILE A 284 9.28 28.20 -14.62
C ILE A 284 8.09 27.25 -14.84
N GLN A 285 7.02 27.49 -14.11
CA GLN A 285 5.76 26.76 -14.21
C GLN A 285 4.69 27.67 -14.80
N ILE A 286 4.10 27.28 -15.95
CA ILE A 286 3.06 28.08 -16.63
C ILE A 286 1.78 27.26 -16.70
N ARG A 287 0.66 27.83 -16.26
CA ARG A 287 -0.64 27.16 -16.25
C ARG A 287 -1.80 28.14 -16.22
N THR A 288 -2.99 27.68 -16.60
CA THR A 288 -4.20 28.51 -16.52
C THR A 288 -4.69 28.65 -15.08
N GLN A 289 -5.63 29.60 -14.84
CA GLN A 289 -6.29 29.74 -13.53
C GLN A 289 -7.04 28.47 -13.13
N GLU A 290 -7.70 27.81 -14.09
CA GLU A 290 -8.42 26.56 -13.85
C GLU A 290 -7.45 25.43 -13.47
N MET A 291 -6.35 25.27 -14.21
CA MET A 291 -5.30 24.31 -13.88
C MET A 291 -4.66 24.61 -12.52
N HIS A 292 -4.53 25.88 -12.16
CA HIS A 292 -4.01 26.29 -10.86
C HIS A 292 -4.93 25.86 -9.73
N LYS A 293 -6.21 26.17 -9.80
CA LYS A 293 -7.20 25.71 -8.83
C LYS A 293 -7.17 24.19 -8.69
N TYR A 294 -7.16 23.50 -9.83
CA TYR A 294 -7.09 22.05 -9.84
C TYR A 294 -5.80 21.51 -9.19
N ALA A 295 -4.66 22.12 -9.47
CA ALA A 295 -3.38 21.70 -8.89
C ALA A 295 -3.27 21.97 -7.38
N GLU A 296 -3.96 22.97 -6.84
CA GLU A 296 -3.94 23.30 -5.41
C GLU A 296 -4.97 22.48 -4.61
N TYR A 297 -6.19 22.32 -5.12
CA TYR A 297 -7.32 21.73 -4.40
C TYR A 297 -7.77 20.37 -4.96
N GLY A 298 -7.19 19.93 -6.09
CA GLY A 298 -7.41 18.62 -6.66
C GLY A 298 -8.85 18.34 -7.05
N ILE A 299 -9.31 17.17 -6.66
CA ILE A 299 -10.67 16.67 -6.95
C ILE A 299 -11.76 17.59 -6.35
N ALA A 300 -11.46 18.34 -5.28
CA ALA A 300 -12.37 19.30 -4.70
C ALA A 300 -12.80 20.38 -5.71
N ALA A 301 -11.82 20.96 -6.44
CA ALA A 301 -12.10 21.97 -7.45
C ALA A 301 -12.92 21.43 -8.64
N HIS A 302 -12.83 20.13 -8.92
CA HIS A 302 -13.54 19.51 -10.03
C HIS A 302 -15.01 19.18 -9.69
N TRP A 303 -15.31 18.92 -8.42
CA TRP A 303 -16.67 18.54 -7.99
C TRP A 303 -17.69 19.64 -8.26
N ILE A 304 -17.31 20.90 -8.05
CA ILE A 304 -18.16 22.07 -8.25
C ILE A 304 -18.55 22.27 -9.72
N TYR A 305 -17.60 21.97 -10.62
CA TYR A 305 -17.87 22.09 -12.06
C TYR A 305 -18.84 21.02 -12.57
N LYS A 306 -18.98 19.89 -11.84
CA LYS A 306 -19.87 18.76 -12.18
C LYS A 306 -21.32 18.94 -11.76
N GLU A 307 -21.59 19.62 -10.66
CA GLU A 307 -22.98 19.98 -10.32
C GLU A 307 -23.65 20.80 -11.42
N LYS A 308 -22.84 21.40 -12.31
CA LYS A 308 -23.30 22.20 -13.47
C LYS A 308 -23.27 21.48 -14.82
N ARG A 309 -22.65 20.30 -14.97
CA ARG A 309 -22.54 19.55 -16.25
C ARG A 309 -22.46 18.04 -16.02
N ASN A 310 -23.42 17.29 -16.57
CA ASN A 310 -23.51 15.81 -16.58
C ASN A 310 -22.34 15.12 -17.34
N LYS A 311 -21.13 15.05 -16.79
CA LYS A 311 -20.04 14.23 -17.34
C LYS A 311 -19.46 13.33 -16.24
N GLN A 312 -19.91 12.08 -16.22
CA GLN A 312 -19.58 11.04 -15.23
C GLN A 312 -18.19 10.38 -15.47
N ASP A 313 -17.69 10.42 -16.71
CA ASP A 313 -16.57 9.59 -17.15
C ASP A 313 -15.19 9.91 -16.53
N SER A 314 -14.91 11.16 -16.17
CA SER A 314 -13.54 11.54 -15.73
C SER A 314 -13.23 11.23 -14.27
N LEU A 315 -14.24 11.12 -13.40
CA LEU A 315 -14.07 10.74 -11.98
C LEU A 315 -13.93 9.23 -11.82
N ASP A 316 -14.68 8.47 -12.63
CA ASP A 316 -14.63 7.02 -12.62
C ASP A 316 -13.26 6.50 -13.02
N ILE A 317 -12.61 7.13 -14.00
CA ILE A 317 -11.23 6.79 -14.40
C ILE A 317 -10.24 7.11 -13.27
N ARG A 318 -10.40 8.23 -12.57
CA ARG A 318 -9.49 8.67 -11.50
C ARG A 318 -9.65 7.89 -10.19
N LEU A 319 -10.84 7.35 -9.94
CA LEU A 319 -11.12 6.46 -8.81
C LEU A 319 -10.92 4.98 -9.17
N ALA A 320 -10.70 4.67 -10.45
CA ALA A 320 -10.49 3.31 -10.93
C ALA A 320 -9.31 2.63 -10.21
N TRP A 321 -8.23 3.38 -9.93
CA TRP A 321 -7.09 2.86 -9.17
C TRP A 321 -7.47 2.46 -7.73
N LEU A 322 -8.34 3.26 -7.08
CA LEU A 322 -8.88 2.92 -5.74
C LEU A 322 -9.70 1.63 -5.81
N ARG A 323 -10.58 1.52 -6.81
CA ARG A 323 -11.39 0.30 -7.01
C ARG A 323 -10.51 -0.90 -7.34
N GLN A 324 -9.53 -0.73 -8.22
CA GLN A 324 -8.58 -1.79 -8.60
C GLN A 324 -7.74 -2.29 -7.42
N MET A 325 -7.33 -1.40 -6.51
CA MET A 325 -6.65 -1.78 -5.27
C MET A 325 -7.55 -2.60 -4.34
N MET A 326 -8.85 -2.34 -4.35
CA MET A 326 -9.82 -3.01 -3.48
C MET A 326 -10.26 -4.37 -4.01
N GLU A 327 -10.29 -4.54 -5.33
CA GLU A 327 -10.63 -5.80 -5.98
C GLU A 327 -9.55 -6.87 -5.79
N ASN A 328 -8.34 -6.47 -5.40
CA ASN A 328 -7.24 -7.39 -5.08
C ASN A 328 -7.28 -7.80 -3.59
N GLU A 329 -8.03 -8.86 -3.28
CA GLU A 329 -8.13 -9.44 -1.93
C GLU A 329 -6.78 -9.90 -1.33
N ASN A 330 -5.74 -10.04 -2.16
CA ASN A 330 -4.42 -10.58 -1.77
C ASN A 330 -3.31 -9.53 -1.62
N VAL A 331 -3.63 -8.23 -1.69
CA VAL A 331 -2.63 -7.16 -1.50
C VAL A 331 -2.34 -7.01 0.00
N SER A 332 -1.07 -7.20 0.39
CA SER A 332 -0.64 -6.97 1.77
C SER A 332 -0.71 -5.48 2.12
N ILE A 333 -0.79 -5.16 3.42
CA ILE A 333 -0.81 -3.77 3.90
C ILE A 333 0.45 -3.04 3.51
N GLU A 334 1.59 -3.72 3.58
CA GLU A 334 2.89 -3.16 3.17
C GLU A 334 2.87 -2.81 1.68
N GLU A 335 2.26 -3.62 0.83
CA GLU A 335 2.07 -3.32 -0.59
C GLU A 335 1.07 -2.18 -0.81
N LEU A 336 0.00 -2.09 0.00
CA LEU A 336 -0.96 -1.00 -0.04
C LEU A 336 -0.32 0.32 0.43
N ALA A 337 0.37 0.32 1.56
CA ALA A 337 1.11 1.46 2.10
C ALA A 337 2.28 1.85 1.18
N ASN A 338 3.02 0.89 0.64
CA ASN A 338 4.08 1.14 -0.34
C ASN A 338 3.52 1.69 -1.65
N SER A 339 2.37 1.20 -2.10
CA SER A 339 1.71 1.75 -3.29
C SER A 339 1.17 3.17 -3.06
N LEU A 340 0.75 3.50 -1.84
CA LEU A 340 0.37 4.86 -1.43
C LEU A 340 1.60 5.78 -1.32
N ASN A 341 2.71 5.26 -0.78
CA ASN A 341 3.94 6.00 -0.53
C ASN A 341 4.89 6.06 -1.74
N GLN A 342 4.71 5.19 -2.74
CA GLN A 342 5.46 5.32 -3.99
C GLN A 342 5.15 6.68 -4.61
N ASP A 343 6.18 7.51 -4.71
CA ASP A 343 6.10 8.83 -5.34
C ASP A 343 5.57 8.68 -6.78
N ILE A 344 4.28 8.89 -6.96
CA ILE A 344 3.62 8.90 -8.27
C ILE A 344 4.32 9.88 -9.22
N TYR A 345 5.07 10.83 -8.66
CA TYR A 345 5.68 11.94 -9.37
C TYR A 345 7.06 11.65 -9.98
N ASN A 346 7.77 10.62 -9.48
CA ASN A 346 9.14 10.34 -9.91
C ASN A 346 9.32 8.97 -10.58
N ASN A 347 8.31 8.09 -10.54
CA ASN A 347 8.45 6.70 -10.96
C ASN A 347 7.56 6.30 -12.15
N GLU A 348 6.90 7.24 -12.83
CA GLU A 348 6.11 6.95 -14.02
C GLU A 348 6.79 7.46 -15.28
N ILE A 349 6.77 6.63 -16.30
CA ILE A 349 7.20 6.95 -17.66
C ILE A 349 5.99 6.98 -18.58
N PHE A 350 6.03 7.87 -19.57
CA PHE A 350 5.03 7.95 -20.64
C PHE A 350 5.63 7.30 -21.87
N VAL A 351 4.98 6.25 -22.35
CA VAL A 351 5.40 5.50 -23.52
C VAL A 351 4.29 5.58 -24.56
N GLN A 352 4.63 5.76 -25.83
CA GLN A 352 3.66 5.94 -26.89
C GLN A 352 3.60 4.71 -27.80
N THR A 353 2.40 4.39 -28.30
CA THR A 353 2.28 3.51 -29.45
C THR A 353 2.64 4.27 -30.73
N PRO A 354 3.00 3.59 -31.85
CA PRO A 354 3.22 4.25 -33.15
C PRO A 354 2.03 5.08 -33.65
N LYS A 355 0.82 4.81 -33.13
CA LYS A 355 -0.40 5.56 -33.44
C LYS A 355 -0.62 6.76 -32.53
N GLY A 356 0.37 7.10 -31.67
CA GLY A 356 0.31 8.25 -30.77
C GLY A 356 -0.50 8.04 -29.48
N LYS A 357 -1.01 6.83 -29.19
CA LYS A 357 -1.67 6.55 -27.90
C LYS A 357 -0.64 6.50 -26.79
N VAL A 358 -0.78 7.35 -25.78
CA VAL A 358 0.09 7.39 -24.61
C VAL A 358 -0.36 6.36 -23.58
N ILE A 359 0.60 5.62 -23.02
CA ILE A 359 0.42 4.63 -21.96
C ILE A 359 1.35 4.97 -20.80
N TYR A 360 0.81 4.98 -19.61
CA TYR A 360 1.52 5.25 -18.36
C TYR A 360 2.04 3.95 -17.77
N LEU A 361 3.33 3.89 -17.46
CA LEU A 361 3.98 2.73 -16.84
C LEU A 361 4.88 3.17 -15.69
N THR A 362 5.15 2.29 -14.75
CA THR A 362 6.14 2.53 -13.70
C THR A 362 7.54 2.62 -14.30
N ALA A 363 8.40 3.50 -13.79
CA ALA A 363 9.79 3.59 -14.23
C ALA A 363 10.50 2.24 -14.08
N GLY A 364 11.28 1.88 -15.11
CA GLY A 364 11.90 0.56 -15.21
C GLY A 364 11.00 -0.53 -15.78
N SER A 365 9.75 -0.20 -16.17
CA SER A 365 8.88 -1.11 -16.93
C SER A 365 9.50 -1.48 -18.26
N THR A 366 9.13 -2.64 -18.77
CA THR A 366 9.68 -3.26 -19.97
C THR A 366 8.64 -3.27 -21.10
N PRO A 367 9.01 -3.60 -22.34
CA PRO A 367 8.07 -3.83 -23.42
C PRO A 367 6.98 -4.87 -23.12
N LEU A 368 7.24 -5.82 -22.21
CA LEU A 368 6.21 -6.76 -21.75
C LEU A 368 5.13 -6.04 -20.92
N ASP A 369 5.54 -5.19 -19.97
CA ASP A 369 4.59 -4.38 -19.19
C ASP A 369 3.72 -3.52 -20.12
N PHE A 370 4.35 -2.90 -21.13
CA PHE A 370 3.66 -2.09 -22.14
C PHE A 370 2.67 -2.92 -22.96
N ALA A 371 3.06 -4.12 -23.41
CA ALA A 371 2.20 -5.01 -24.17
C ALA A 371 0.93 -5.41 -23.40
N TYR A 372 1.09 -5.76 -22.11
CA TYR A 372 -0.04 -6.08 -21.23
C TYR A 372 -0.89 -4.87 -20.87
N ALA A 373 -0.31 -3.68 -20.80
CA ALA A 373 -1.06 -2.44 -20.59
C ALA A 373 -1.93 -2.06 -21.79
N ILE A 374 -1.53 -2.43 -23.03
CA ILE A 374 -2.37 -2.24 -24.21
C ILE A 374 -3.54 -3.23 -24.20
N HIS A 375 -3.25 -4.53 -24.14
CA HIS A 375 -4.25 -5.60 -24.13
C HIS A 375 -3.61 -6.94 -23.75
N SER A 376 -4.33 -7.77 -22.98
CA SER A 376 -3.85 -9.09 -22.54
C SER A 376 -3.44 -10.00 -23.70
N GLU A 377 -4.17 -9.95 -24.82
CA GLU A 377 -3.86 -10.76 -25.99
C GLU A 377 -2.56 -10.35 -26.69
N ILE A 378 -2.26 -9.04 -26.73
CA ILE A 378 -1.00 -8.52 -27.27
C ILE A 378 0.15 -8.98 -26.37
N GLY A 379 -0.01 -8.89 -25.04
CA GLY A 379 0.94 -9.39 -24.06
C GLY A 379 1.20 -10.89 -24.22
N ASN A 380 0.15 -11.70 -24.30
CA ASN A 380 0.26 -13.17 -24.44
C ASN A 380 0.92 -13.62 -25.74
N ARG A 381 0.78 -12.84 -26.82
CA ARG A 381 1.36 -13.14 -28.14
C ARG A 381 2.66 -12.40 -28.41
N CYS A 382 3.20 -11.67 -27.45
CA CYS A 382 4.43 -10.89 -27.60
C CYS A 382 5.62 -11.82 -27.86
N VAL A 383 6.39 -11.52 -28.92
CA VAL A 383 7.63 -12.23 -29.28
C VAL A 383 8.82 -11.29 -29.37
N GLY A 384 8.61 -9.99 -29.39
CA GLY A 384 9.64 -8.97 -29.46
C GLY A 384 9.07 -7.56 -29.41
N ALA A 385 9.94 -6.56 -29.41
CA ALA A 385 9.54 -5.16 -29.43
C ALA A 385 10.54 -4.31 -30.21
N LYS A 386 10.04 -3.20 -30.78
CA LYS A 386 10.87 -2.11 -31.26
C LYS A 386 10.65 -0.90 -30.37
N VAL A 387 11.73 -0.24 -29.99
CA VAL A 387 11.71 1.02 -29.27
C VAL A 387 12.42 2.06 -30.13
N ASN A 388 11.71 3.13 -30.49
CA ASN A 388 12.20 4.18 -31.39
C ASN A 388 12.76 3.58 -32.68
N ASP A 389 11.98 2.70 -33.32
CA ASP A 389 12.27 1.94 -34.55
C ASP A 389 13.44 0.94 -34.47
N LYS A 390 14.03 0.73 -33.30
CA LYS A 390 15.11 -0.25 -33.08
C LYS A 390 14.59 -1.49 -32.37
N MET A 391 14.94 -2.68 -32.88
CA MET A 391 14.67 -3.94 -32.20
C MET A 391 15.38 -4.00 -30.86
N VAL A 392 14.63 -4.31 -29.80
CA VAL A 392 15.18 -4.45 -28.44
C VAL A 392 14.67 -5.73 -27.77
N PRO A 393 15.44 -6.30 -26.84
CA PRO A 393 14.95 -7.38 -25.98
C PRO A 393 13.73 -6.93 -25.18
N VAL A 394 12.80 -7.85 -24.93
CA VAL A 394 11.58 -7.59 -24.12
C VAL A 394 11.90 -7.27 -22.65
N THR A 395 13.14 -7.45 -22.22
CA THR A 395 13.67 -7.12 -20.89
C THR A 395 14.23 -5.71 -20.77
N THR A 396 14.32 -4.96 -21.88
CA THR A 396 14.92 -3.62 -21.90
C THR A 396 14.05 -2.64 -21.13
N PRO A 397 14.60 -1.88 -20.16
CA PRO A 397 13.84 -0.84 -19.47
C PRO A 397 13.44 0.27 -20.47
N LEU A 398 12.18 0.69 -20.40
CA LEU A 398 11.65 1.79 -21.21
C LEU A 398 11.93 3.13 -20.54
N ASN A 399 12.11 4.16 -21.36
CA ASN A 399 12.32 5.54 -20.93
C ASN A 399 11.11 6.41 -21.26
N ASN A 400 11.05 7.55 -20.58
CA ASN A 400 10.00 8.53 -20.84
C ASN A 400 10.05 9.08 -22.27
N GLY A 401 8.95 9.01 -22.99
CA GLY A 401 8.83 9.48 -24.38
C GLY A 401 9.16 8.42 -25.44
N ASP A 402 9.52 7.20 -25.06
CA ASP A 402 9.78 6.12 -26.00
C ASP A 402 8.52 5.79 -26.83
N VAL A 403 8.72 5.57 -28.14
CA VAL A 403 7.70 5.01 -29.03
C VAL A 403 7.93 3.51 -29.14
N VAL A 404 6.95 2.72 -28.70
CA VAL A 404 7.09 1.27 -28.58
C VAL A 404 6.10 0.55 -29.49
N GLU A 405 6.62 -0.31 -30.38
CA GLU A 405 5.87 -1.24 -31.21
C GLU A 405 6.07 -2.67 -30.70
N ILE A 406 4.97 -3.34 -30.35
CA ILE A 406 5.02 -4.75 -29.92
C ILE A 406 4.86 -5.68 -31.11
N ILE A 407 5.80 -6.61 -31.25
CA ILE A 407 5.75 -7.65 -32.27
C ILE A 407 5.05 -8.86 -31.70
N THR A 408 3.97 -9.27 -32.33
CA THR A 408 3.14 -10.41 -31.92
C THR A 408 3.21 -11.55 -32.90
N ASN A 409 3.12 -12.79 -32.41
CA ASN A 409 2.97 -13.99 -33.23
C ASN A 409 1.65 -14.68 -32.87
N PRO A 410 0.72 -14.85 -33.85
CA PRO A 410 -0.55 -15.56 -33.63
C PRO A 410 -0.37 -17.00 -33.11
N ASN A 411 0.73 -17.65 -33.49
CA ASN A 411 1.06 -19.03 -33.11
C ASN A 411 1.87 -19.12 -31.82
N SER A 412 2.02 -18.02 -31.04
CA SER A 412 2.69 -18.05 -29.75
C SER A 412 1.97 -18.99 -28.79
N LYS A 413 2.74 -19.80 -28.05
CA LYS A 413 2.21 -20.67 -26.98
C LYS A 413 1.76 -19.91 -25.73
N GLY A 414 1.94 -18.59 -25.71
CA GLY A 414 1.65 -17.72 -24.58
C GLY A 414 2.91 -17.26 -23.81
N PRO A 415 2.73 -16.61 -22.65
CA PRO A 415 3.81 -16.05 -21.85
C PRO A 415 4.71 -17.15 -21.24
N SER A 416 5.99 -16.85 -21.06
CA SER A 416 6.91 -17.66 -20.25
C SER A 416 6.73 -17.37 -18.75
N ARG A 417 6.95 -18.35 -17.89
CA ARG A 417 6.97 -18.15 -16.42
C ARG A 417 8.06 -17.17 -15.98
N ASP A 418 9.18 -17.08 -16.71
CA ASP A 418 10.25 -16.13 -16.43
C ASP A 418 9.81 -14.67 -16.62
N TRP A 419 8.76 -14.41 -17.40
CA TRP A 419 8.20 -13.07 -17.56
C TRP A 419 7.66 -12.47 -16.25
N LEU A 420 7.24 -13.31 -15.31
CA LEU A 420 6.86 -12.87 -13.96
C LEU A 420 8.00 -12.17 -13.20
N LYS A 421 9.26 -12.53 -13.50
CA LYS A 421 10.45 -11.91 -12.91
C LYS A 421 10.84 -10.62 -13.64
N ILE A 422 10.52 -10.53 -14.94
CA ILE A 422 10.86 -9.41 -15.83
C ILE A 422 9.88 -8.25 -15.64
N CYS A 423 8.58 -8.56 -15.62
CA CYS A 423 7.53 -7.55 -15.49
C CYS A 423 7.62 -6.80 -14.16
N LYS A 424 7.52 -5.48 -14.24
CA LYS A 424 7.51 -4.57 -13.08
C LYS A 424 6.11 -4.26 -12.60
N THR A 425 5.13 -4.21 -13.52
CA THR A 425 3.75 -3.86 -13.19
C THR A 425 3.00 -5.06 -12.59
N SER A 426 2.19 -4.80 -11.56
CA SER A 426 1.30 -5.81 -10.95
C SER A 426 0.24 -6.30 -11.94
N GLU A 427 -0.23 -5.42 -12.84
CA GLU A 427 -1.20 -5.74 -13.87
C GLU A 427 -0.68 -6.78 -14.86
N ALA A 428 0.55 -6.61 -15.38
CA ALA A 428 1.17 -7.59 -16.27
C ALA A 428 1.32 -8.95 -15.58
N ARG A 429 1.82 -8.97 -14.35
CA ARG A 429 1.95 -10.21 -13.57
C ARG A 429 0.60 -10.90 -13.33
N LYS A 430 -0.44 -10.14 -13.00
CA LYS A 430 -1.80 -10.67 -12.82
C LYS A 430 -2.30 -11.33 -14.10
N LYS A 431 -2.21 -10.63 -15.25
CA LYS A 431 -2.65 -11.14 -16.57
C LYS A 431 -1.87 -12.39 -17.00
N ILE A 432 -0.57 -12.45 -16.71
CA ILE A 432 0.27 -13.64 -16.96
C ILE A 432 -0.21 -14.82 -16.09
N ASN A 433 -0.45 -14.61 -14.80
CA ASN A 433 -0.94 -15.64 -13.90
C ASN A 433 -2.34 -16.15 -14.30
N GLU A 434 -3.23 -15.24 -14.73
CA GLU A 434 -4.55 -15.60 -15.24
C GLU A 434 -4.45 -16.47 -16.50
N PHE A 435 -3.50 -16.16 -17.41
CA PHE A 435 -3.23 -17.00 -18.59
C PHE A 435 -2.82 -18.41 -18.17
N PHE A 436 -1.88 -18.56 -17.24
CA PHE A 436 -1.45 -19.86 -16.74
C PHE A 436 -2.59 -20.61 -16.03
N LYS A 437 -3.41 -19.92 -15.25
CA LYS A 437 -4.58 -20.52 -14.60
C LYS A 437 -5.58 -21.08 -15.62
N ARG A 438 -5.82 -20.37 -16.73
CA ARG A 438 -6.82 -20.77 -17.75
C ARG A 438 -6.31 -21.82 -18.73
N ASN A 439 -5.07 -21.68 -19.21
CA ASN A 439 -4.60 -22.40 -20.39
C ASN A 439 -3.61 -23.55 -20.08
N MET A 440 -3.12 -23.66 -18.85
CA MET A 440 -2.19 -24.71 -18.43
C MET A 440 -2.69 -25.46 -17.19
N LYS A 441 -4.00 -25.66 -17.10
CA LYS A 441 -4.64 -26.35 -15.95
C LYS A 441 -3.93 -27.68 -15.64
N ASP A 442 -3.74 -28.53 -16.65
CA ASP A 442 -3.15 -29.88 -16.49
C ASP A 442 -1.68 -29.84 -16.03
N GLU A 443 -0.88 -28.91 -16.55
CA GLU A 443 0.52 -28.73 -16.11
C GLU A 443 0.60 -28.18 -14.71
N ASN A 444 -0.28 -27.22 -14.37
CA ASN A 444 -0.35 -26.67 -13.03
C ASN A 444 -0.80 -27.71 -12.01
N ILE A 445 -1.73 -28.59 -12.35
CA ILE A 445 -2.16 -29.72 -11.50
C ILE A 445 -0.97 -30.64 -11.23
N LYS A 446 -0.23 -31.06 -12.26
CA LYS A 446 0.94 -31.93 -12.09
C LYS A 446 2.03 -31.27 -11.23
N LEU A 447 2.32 -29.99 -11.51
CA LEU A 447 3.30 -29.23 -10.74
C LEU A 447 2.86 -29.06 -9.28
N GLY A 448 1.60 -28.69 -9.05
CA GLY A 448 1.03 -28.53 -7.72
C GLY A 448 1.03 -29.82 -6.90
N LYS A 449 0.73 -30.93 -7.55
CA LYS A 449 0.83 -32.27 -6.94
C LYS A 449 2.26 -32.56 -6.49
N THR A 450 3.24 -32.35 -7.37
CA THR A 450 4.65 -32.55 -7.03
C THR A 450 5.11 -31.63 -5.88
N MET A 451 4.71 -30.37 -5.89
CA MET A 451 5.02 -29.41 -4.81
C MET A 451 4.42 -29.82 -3.48
N LEU A 452 3.16 -30.27 -3.49
CA LEU A 452 2.47 -30.72 -2.28
C LEU A 452 3.08 -32.01 -1.73
N GLU A 453 3.38 -33.00 -2.58
CA GLU A 453 4.06 -34.24 -2.19
C GLU A 453 5.44 -33.98 -1.59
N ASN A 454 6.22 -33.07 -2.17
CA ASN A 454 7.52 -32.68 -1.62
C ASN A 454 7.37 -32.01 -0.24
N ALA A 455 6.43 -31.11 -0.08
CA ALA A 455 6.18 -30.44 1.20
C ALA A 455 5.72 -31.43 2.29
N ILE A 456 4.94 -32.47 1.93
CA ILE A 456 4.56 -33.54 2.84
C ILE A 456 5.79 -34.34 3.27
N LYS A 457 6.64 -34.75 2.31
CA LYS A 457 7.89 -35.50 2.57
C LYS A 457 8.89 -34.71 3.39
N GLU A 458 9.09 -33.43 3.11
CA GLU A 458 9.97 -32.55 3.88
C GLU A 458 9.60 -32.50 5.36
N ARG A 459 8.30 -32.55 5.67
CA ARG A 459 7.79 -32.62 7.04
C ARG A 459 7.80 -34.01 7.67
N GLY A 460 8.22 -35.03 6.89
CA GLY A 460 8.34 -36.40 7.36
C GLY A 460 7.04 -37.18 7.41
N TYR A 461 6.01 -36.71 6.70
CA TYR A 461 4.76 -37.44 6.56
C TYR A 461 4.79 -38.37 5.34
N THR A 462 4.04 -39.46 5.41
CA THR A 462 3.81 -40.39 4.28
C THR A 462 2.62 -39.88 3.45
N THR A 463 2.84 -39.59 2.17
CA THR A 463 1.86 -38.96 1.28
C THR A 463 0.52 -39.74 1.28
N ASN A 464 0.54 -41.08 1.12
CA ASN A 464 -0.65 -41.90 1.04
C ASN A 464 -1.49 -41.92 2.34
N LYS A 465 -0.86 -41.68 3.49
CA LYS A 465 -1.54 -41.66 4.78
C LYS A 465 -2.16 -40.29 5.08
N LEU A 466 -1.57 -39.20 4.57
CA LEU A 466 -2.03 -37.83 4.83
C LEU A 466 -3.03 -37.36 3.77
N MET A 467 -2.85 -37.70 2.50
CA MET A 467 -3.72 -37.36 1.38
C MET A 467 -4.82 -38.41 1.19
N THR A 468 -5.68 -38.61 2.18
CA THR A 468 -6.87 -39.45 2.02
C THR A 468 -7.96 -38.68 1.28
N SER A 469 -8.82 -39.36 0.52
CA SER A 469 -9.91 -38.70 -0.24
C SER A 469 -10.81 -37.84 0.66
N SER A 470 -11.08 -38.27 1.89
CA SER A 470 -11.90 -37.53 2.83
C SER A 470 -11.19 -36.27 3.36
N ALA A 471 -9.89 -36.36 3.66
CA ALA A 471 -9.12 -35.22 4.14
C ALA A 471 -8.91 -34.19 3.04
N MET A 472 -8.65 -34.63 1.80
CA MET A 472 -8.53 -33.74 0.65
C MET A 472 -9.83 -33.00 0.35
N GLN A 473 -10.98 -33.68 0.42
CA GLN A 473 -12.28 -33.07 0.22
C GLN A 473 -12.58 -31.99 1.27
N GLU A 474 -12.22 -32.21 2.53
CA GLU A 474 -12.38 -31.20 3.59
C GLU A 474 -11.50 -29.97 3.34
N VAL A 475 -10.26 -30.17 2.85
CA VAL A 475 -9.38 -29.06 2.46
C VAL A 475 -9.94 -28.32 1.24
N VAL A 476 -10.41 -29.02 0.19
CA VAL A 476 -11.05 -28.42 -0.99
C VAL A 476 -12.19 -27.50 -0.57
N ASN A 477 -13.09 -27.99 0.30
CA ASN A 477 -14.20 -27.20 0.83
C ASN A 477 -13.71 -25.95 1.60
N SER A 478 -12.60 -26.06 2.34
CA SER A 478 -12.06 -24.94 3.13
C SER A 478 -11.42 -23.82 2.29
N TYR A 479 -11.14 -24.08 1.02
CA TYR A 479 -10.63 -23.11 0.05
C TYR A 479 -11.68 -22.65 -0.96
N ASN A 480 -12.95 -23.10 -0.81
CA ASN A 480 -14.05 -22.77 -1.72
C ASN A 480 -13.73 -23.06 -3.20
N VAL A 481 -13.03 -24.15 -3.49
CA VAL A 481 -12.72 -24.63 -4.83
C VAL A 481 -13.59 -25.82 -5.20
N ALA A 482 -13.81 -26.04 -6.50
CA ALA A 482 -14.76 -27.04 -6.97
C ALA A 482 -14.27 -28.48 -6.76
N ASP A 483 -12.97 -28.74 -6.94
CA ASP A 483 -12.39 -30.07 -6.89
C ASP A 483 -10.89 -30.04 -6.46
N GLU A 484 -10.32 -31.25 -6.27
CA GLU A 484 -8.91 -31.45 -5.92
C GLU A 484 -7.98 -30.90 -7.03
N ASP A 485 -8.36 -31.05 -8.28
CA ASP A 485 -7.58 -30.58 -9.43
C ASP A 485 -7.46 -29.06 -9.42
N GLU A 486 -8.52 -28.35 -9.07
CA GLU A 486 -8.49 -26.91 -8.92
C GLU A 486 -7.60 -26.46 -7.75
N LEU A 487 -7.67 -27.17 -6.61
CA LEU A 487 -6.78 -26.92 -5.48
C LEU A 487 -5.31 -27.15 -5.85
N LEU A 488 -5.00 -28.25 -6.54
CA LEU A 488 -3.65 -28.55 -7.01
C LEU A 488 -3.17 -27.53 -8.04
N ALA A 489 -4.03 -27.05 -8.93
CA ALA A 489 -3.70 -25.98 -9.87
C ALA A 489 -3.35 -24.67 -9.15
N LEU A 490 -4.05 -24.32 -8.08
CA LEU A 490 -3.71 -23.16 -7.23
C LEU A 490 -2.33 -23.30 -6.56
N VAL A 491 -1.98 -24.52 -6.13
CA VAL A 491 -0.64 -24.80 -5.61
C VAL A 491 0.41 -24.67 -6.70
N GLY A 492 0.16 -25.19 -7.89
CA GLY A 492 1.07 -25.13 -9.03
C GLY A 492 1.35 -23.72 -9.53
N THR A 493 0.38 -22.80 -9.35
CA THR A 493 0.56 -21.36 -9.66
C THR A 493 1.14 -20.56 -8.49
N ASN A 494 1.46 -21.19 -7.35
CA ASN A 494 1.85 -20.52 -6.08
C ASN A 494 0.78 -19.58 -5.49
N ALA A 495 -0.46 -19.65 -5.92
CA ALA A 495 -1.57 -18.91 -5.33
C ALA A 495 -1.89 -19.41 -3.91
N VAL A 496 -1.66 -20.70 -3.66
CA VAL A 496 -1.75 -21.31 -2.33
C VAL A 496 -0.40 -21.97 -1.99
N LYS A 497 0.13 -21.66 -0.80
CA LYS A 497 1.40 -22.25 -0.34
C LYS A 497 1.21 -23.72 0.03
N PRO A 498 2.04 -24.68 -0.47
CA PRO A 498 1.92 -26.09 -0.17
C PRO A 498 1.89 -26.38 1.34
N ASN A 499 2.71 -25.69 2.10
CA ASN A 499 2.80 -25.83 3.55
C ASN A 499 1.51 -25.48 4.32
N ALA A 500 0.67 -24.60 3.79
CA ALA A 500 -0.64 -24.27 4.38
C ALA A 500 -1.60 -25.45 4.25
N ILE A 501 -1.59 -26.14 3.10
CA ILE A 501 -2.39 -27.34 2.86
C ILE A 501 -1.92 -28.49 3.75
N VAL A 502 -0.59 -28.72 3.85
CA VAL A 502 -0.03 -29.77 4.72
C VAL A 502 -0.44 -29.57 6.19
N ASN A 503 -0.45 -28.33 6.68
CA ASN A 503 -0.93 -28.02 8.04
C ASN A 503 -2.40 -28.39 8.23
N LYS A 504 -3.26 -28.06 7.26
CA LYS A 504 -4.70 -28.38 7.33
C LYS A 504 -4.92 -29.89 7.29
N LEU A 505 -4.24 -30.60 6.38
CA LEU A 505 -4.32 -32.06 6.29
C LEU A 505 -3.89 -32.75 7.59
N ALA A 506 -2.78 -32.30 8.19
CA ALA A 506 -2.31 -32.83 9.46
C ALA A 506 -3.31 -32.60 10.60
N ASN A 507 -3.94 -31.42 10.65
CA ASN A 507 -4.95 -31.11 11.66
C ASN A 507 -6.23 -31.95 11.48
N ILE A 508 -6.66 -32.17 10.23
CA ILE A 508 -7.84 -33.01 9.91
C ILE A 508 -7.55 -34.45 10.34
N PHE A 509 -6.38 -34.97 9.98
CA PHE A 509 -5.99 -36.33 10.35
C PHE A 509 -5.94 -36.51 11.88
N GLN A 510 -5.40 -35.54 12.60
CA GLN A 510 -5.36 -35.54 14.06
C GLN A 510 -6.78 -35.60 14.67
N LYS A 511 -7.71 -34.79 14.17
CA LYS A 511 -9.11 -34.79 14.63
C LYS A 511 -9.82 -36.15 14.36
N GLN A 512 -9.64 -36.73 13.18
CA GLN A 512 -10.25 -38.02 12.83
C GLN A 512 -9.74 -39.13 13.75
N PHE A 513 -8.45 -39.14 14.06
CA PHE A 513 -7.85 -40.13 14.94
C PHE A 513 -8.29 -39.99 16.41
N GLU A 514 -8.45 -38.74 16.90
CA GLU A 514 -9.01 -38.48 18.23
C GLU A 514 -10.47 -38.97 18.36
N LEU A 515 -11.27 -38.80 17.30
CA LEU A 515 -12.65 -39.27 17.25
C LEU A 515 -12.77 -40.82 17.24
N GLU A 516 -11.81 -41.53 16.63
CA GLU A 516 -11.75 -42.99 16.66
C GLU A 516 -11.33 -43.52 18.03
N GLN A 517 -10.41 -42.83 18.73
CA GLN A 517 -9.98 -43.22 20.08
C GLN A 517 -11.04 -42.96 21.17
N VAL A 518 -11.85 -41.92 21.03
CA VAL A 518 -12.95 -41.61 21.97
C VAL A 518 -14.01 -42.71 21.98
N LYS A 519 -14.12 -43.50 20.92
CA LYS A 519 -15.03 -44.69 20.87
C LYS A 519 -14.49 -45.93 21.64
N THR A 520 -13.22 -45.89 22.08
CA THR A 520 -12.56 -47.07 22.68
C THR A 520 -12.15 -46.93 24.13
N VAL A 521 -12.21 -45.75 24.76
CA VAL A 521 -11.74 -45.59 26.15
C VAL A 521 -12.70 -44.74 27.00
N ASN A 522 -13.52 -45.47 27.79
CA ASN A 522 -14.07 -44.94 29.03
C ASN A 522 -13.04 -45.22 30.17
N ASN A 523 -12.78 -44.21 30.98
CA ASN A 523 -12.06 -44.19 32.27
C ASN A 523 -10.52 -44.17 32.26
N PHE A 524 -9.95 -43.03 32.59
CA PHE A 524 -9.08 -42.79 33.74
C PHE A 524 -8.57 -41.33 33.79
N THR A 525 -8.93 -40.61 34.85
CA THR A 525 -8.41 -39.27 35.18
C THR A 525 -7.21 -39.42 36.11
N ILE A 526 -6.02 -38.95 35.69
CA ILE A 526 -4.86 -38.75 36.57
C ILE A 526 -4.24 -37.38 36.23
N SER A 527 -4.12 -36.50 37.22
CA SER A 527 -3.42 -35.22 37.12
C SER A 527 -1.89 -35.40 37.19
N LEU A 528 -1.13 -34.87 36.27
CA LEU A 528 0.30 -35.12 36.14
C LEU A 528 1.10 -33.84 35.90
N ALA A 529 2.30 -33.80 36.50
CA ALA A 529 3.28 -32.71 36.38
C ALA A 529 3.99 -32.73 35.00
N THR A 530 4.36 -31.57 34.49
CA THR A 530 5.06 -31.40 33.20
C THR A 530 6.46 -32.04 33.21
N PRO A 531 6.85 -32.86 32.22
CA PRO A 531 8.17 -33.50 32.16
C PRO A 531 9.27 -32.53 31.71
N GLN A 532 10.52 -32.78 32.17
CA GLN A 532 11.72 -32.07 31.69
C GLN A 532 12.42 -32.86 30.58
N GLU A 533 12.97 -32.17 29.58
CA GLU A 533 13.59 -32.77 28.37
C GLU A 533 14.76 -33.73 28.67
N ASN A 534 15.44 -33.57 29.81
CA ASN A 534 16.57 -34.43 30.24
C ASN A 534 16.15 -35.85 30.71
N GLN A 535 14.87 -36.16 30.80
CA GLN A 535 14.35 -37.42 31.33
C GLN A 535 14.13 -38.49 30.24
N VAL A 536 14.47 -38.23 28.98
CA VAL A 536 14.28 -39.17 27.85
C VAL A 536 15.64 -39.72 27.41
N ALA A 537 15.71 -41.02 27.11
CA ALA A 537 16.84 -41.69 26.46
C ALA A 537 16.44 -42.16 25.08
N LEU A 538 17.26 -41.86 24.07
CA LEU A 538 17.12 -42.32 22.70
C LEU A 538 18.08 -43.49 22.44
N LYS A 539 17.62 -44.54 21.79
CA LYS A 539 18.42 -45.72 21.49
C LYS A 539 19.53 -45.38 20.49
N GLY A 540 20.80 -45.46 20.93
CA GLY A 540 21.96 -45.26 20.06
C GLY A 540 22.40 -43.80 19.83
N LEU A 541 21.76 -42.80 20.49
CA LEU A 541 22.06 -41.39 20.27
C LEU A 541 22.26 -40.65 21.60
N ASN A 542 23.46 -40.08 21.79
CA ASN A 542 23.80 -39.25 22.96
C ASN A 542 23.98 -37.78 22.52
N ASN A 543 23.54 -36.84 23.34
CA ASN A 543 23.71 -35.38 23.14
C ASN A 543 22.99 -34.77 21.89
N ILE A 544 21.80 -35.21 21.59
CA ILE A 544 20.97 -34.59 20.54
C ILE A 544 19.94 -33.66 21.15
N LEU A 545 19.66 -32.55 20.44
CA LEU A 545 18.61 -31.62 20.81
C LEU A 545 17.26 -32.33 20.73
N MET A 546 16.55 -32.42 21.86
CA MET A 546 15.23 -33.03 21.96
C MET A 546 14.19 -32.00 22.35
N LYS A 547 12.97 -32.14 21.82
CA LYS A 547 11.78 -31.36 22.21
C LYS A 547 10.58 -32.25 22.32
N PHE A 548 9.67 -31.93 23.23
CA PHE A 548 8.38 -32.60 23.31
C PHE A 548 7.41 -32.07 22.27
N ALA A 549 6.66 -32.98 21.63
CA ALA A 549 5.67 -32.64 20.63
C ALA A 549 4.50 -31.88 21.23
N GLY A 550 4.16 -30.71 20.66
CA GLY A 550 3.02 -29.91 21.09
C GLY A 550 1.66 -30.55 20.79
N CYS A 551 1.59 -31.45 19.79
CA CYS A 551 0.35 -32.12 19.35
C CYS A 551 -0.17 -33.17 20.35
N CYS A 552 0.73 -33.92 21.02
CA CYS A 552 0.35 -35.01 21.91
C CYS A 552 0.84 -34.84 23.36
N LYS A 553 1.69 -33.84 23.63
CA LYS A 553 2.22 -33.46 24.96
C LYS A 553 2.56 -34.70 25.82
N PRO A 554 3.60 -35.49 25.41
CA PRO A 554 3.94 -36.74 26.10
C PRO A 554 4.31 -36.47 27.57
N MET A 555 3.87 -37.32 28.47
CA MET A 555 4.10 -37.23 29.91
C MET A 555 4.89 -38.44 30.41
N TYR A 556 5.55 -38.29 31.57
CA TYR A 556 6.32 -39.38 32.16
C TYR A 556 5.45 -40.62 32.39
N GLY A 557 5.87 -41.75 31.82
CA GLY A 557 5.11 -43.00 31.87
C GLY A 557 4.33 -43.31 30.59
N ASP A 558 4.18 -42.36 29.66
CA ASP A 558 3.64 -42.64 28.32
C ASP A 558 4.61 -43.50 27.49
N ASP A 559 4.09 -44.36 26.64
CA ASP A 559 4.89 -44.96 25.59
C ASP A 559 5.29 -43.89 24.56
N ILE A 560 6.60 -43.65 24.42
CA ILE A 560 7.14 -42.57 23.59
C ILE A 560 7.97 -43.08 22.41
N VAL A 561 8.08 -42.23 21.38
CA VAL A 561 8.89 -42.43 20.20
C VAL A 561 9.50 -41.12 19.76
N GLY A 562 10.74 -41.13 19.32
CA GLY A 562 11.41 -39.97 18.77
C GLY A 562 11.22 -39.87 17.26
N PHE A 563 10.91 -38.69 16.75
CA PHE A 563 10.85 -38.39 15.33
C PHE A 563 12.01 -37.45 14.93
N VAL A 564 12.84 -37.87 13.97
CA VAL A 564 13.96 -37.06 13.46
C VAL A 564 13.43 -35.99 12.51
N SER A 565 13.49 -34.74 12.95
CA SER A 565 13.07 -33.57 12.17
C SER A 565 14.27 -32.88 11.52
N THR A 566 14.16 -32.54 10.25
CA THR A 566 15.19 -31.83 9.51
C THR A 566 15.38 -30.42 10.09
N GLY A 567 16.54 -30.14 10.69
CA GLY A 567 16.89 -28.84 11.27
C GLY A 567 16.36 -28.53 12.67
N ARG A 568 15.56 -29.44 13.33
CA ARG A 568 15.00 -29.21 14.67
C ARG A 568 15.39 -30.26 15.71
N GLY A 569 16.21 -31.24 15.36
CA GLY A 569 16.59 -32.34 16.24
C GLY A 569 15.51 -33.43 16.34
N VAL A 570 15.40 -34.12 17.47
CA VAL A 570 14.43 -35.19 17.70
C VAL A 570 13.22 -34.67 18.48
N ILE A 571 12.03 -34.88 17.93
CA ILE A 571 10.77 -34.49 18.56
C ILE A 571 10.15 -35.75 19.19
N ILE A 572 9.90 -35.71 20.49
CA ILE A 572 9.36 -36.83 21.26
C ILE A 572 7.82 -36.81 21.22
N HIS A 573 7.24 -37.86 20.69
CA HIS A 573 5.79 -38.09 20.62
C HIS A 573 5.36 -39.26 21.49
N ARG A 574 4.08 -39.35 21.83
CA ARG A 574 3.49 -40.60 22.30
C ARG A 574 3.40 -41.60 21.13
N LYS A 575 3.65 -42.87 21.35
CA LYS A 575 3.53 -43.90 20.31
C LYS A 575 2.13 -43.94 19.69
N VAL A 576 1.11 -43.67 20.50
CA VAL A 576 -0.31 -43.59 20.08
C VAL A 576 -0.68 -42.24 19.43
N CYS A 577 0.26 -41.34 19.21
CA CYS A 577 -0.03 -40.07 18.59
C CYS A 577 -0.41 -40.27 17.11
N PRO A 578 -1.54 -39.67 16.67
CA PRO A 578 -1.98 -39.74 15.27
C PRO A 578 -0.92 -39.38 14.26
N ASN A 579 -0.14 -38.33 14.54
CA ASN A 579 0.93 -37.89 13.65
C ASN A 579 2.02 -38.97 13.46
N VAL A 580 2.31 -39.75 14.49
CA VAL A 580 3.30 -40.85 14.40
C VAL A 580 2.86 -41.92 13.40
N ALA A 581 1.57 -42.18 13.33
CA ALA A 581 1.02 -43.12 12.36
C ALA A 581 1.20 -42.71 10.89
N CYS A 582 1.36 -41.40 10.64
CA CYS A 582 1.59 -40.84 9.31
C CYS A 582 3.05 -40.60 8.98
N PHE A 583 3.96 -40.66 9.96
CA PHE A 583 5.39 -40.41 9.71
C PHE A 583 6.04 -41.57 8.94
N ASP A 584 7.10 -41.24 8.24
CA ASP A 584 7.97 -42.22 7.60
C ASP A 584 8.71 -43.01 8.68
N GLU A 585 8.57 -44.33 8.66
CA GLU A 585 9.13 -45.26 9.66
C GLU A 585 10.67 -45.15 9.74
N SER A 586 11.32 -44.82 8.64
CA SER A 586 12.81 -44.63 8.60
C SER A 586 13.29 -43.44 9.46
N ARG A 587 12.38 -42.54 9.85
CA ARG A 587 12.67 -41.33 10.67
C ARG A 587 12.21 -41.50 12.13
N LEU A 588 11.69 -42.63 12.50
CA LEU A 588 11.29 -42.94 13.87
C LEU A 588 12.42 -43.61 14.62
N ILE A 589 12.63 -43.22 15.86
CA ILE A 589 13.66 -43.75 16.76
C ILE A 589 13.03 -44.17 18.07
N ASP A 590 13.41 -45.32 18.62
CA ASP A 590 12.99 -45.75 19.92
C ASP A 590 13.42 -44.77 21.02
N ALA A 591 12.44 -44.33 21.80
CA ALA A 591 12.63 -43.43 22.92
C ALA A 591 12.04 -44.06 24.20
N ASN A 592 12.75 -43.93 25.30
CA ASN A 592 12.29 -44.42 26.60
C ASN A 592 12.54 -43.37 27.70
N TRP A 593 11.72 -43.38 28.73
CA TRP A 593 11.97 -42.53 29.91
C TRP A 593 13.14 -43.11 30.71
N LYS A 594 14.03 -42.21 31.16
CA LYS A 594 15.08 -42.59 32.14
C LYS A 594 14.44 -42.90 33.49
N PRO A 595 14.93 -43.89 34.26
CA PRO A 595 14.45 -44.12 35.61
C PRO A 595 14.59 -42.83 36.46
N LYS A 596 13.58 -42.49 37.26
CA LYS A 596 13.72 -41.43 38.27
C LYS A 596 14.86 -41.79 39.23
N GLU A 597 15.91 -41.05 39.27
CA GLU A 597 16.87 -41.10 40.39
C GLU A 597 16.14 -40.74 41.68
N ILE A 598 15.95 -41.74 42.52
CA ILE A 598 15.37 -41.53 43.85
C ILE A 598 16.52 -40.88 44.67
N ASP A 599 16.40 -39.60 45.00
CA ASP A 599 17.30 -38.86 45.88
C ASP A 599 17.55 -39.63 47.18
N ALA A 600 18.66 -40.39 47.22
CA ALA A 600 19.14 -41.15 48.42
C ALA A 600 19.61 -40.23 49.54
N ASP A 601 19.65 -38.91 49.33
CA ASP A 601 20.20 -37.92 50.31
C ASP A 601 19.19 -37.41 51.35
N LYS A 602 17.89 -37.78 51.27
CA LYS A 602 16.91 -37.39 52.33
C LYS A 602 16.88 -38.32 53.55
N LYS A 603 17.56 -39.46 53.56
CA LYS A 603 17.61 -40.37 54.74
C LYS A 603 18.78 -40.11 55.71
N LYS A 604 19.73 -39.24 55.39
CA LYS A 604 20.87 -38.93 56.29
C LYS A 604 20.67 -37.71 57.22
N ARG A 605 19.60 -36.96 57.10
CA ARG A 605 19.30 -35.77 57.94
C ARG A 605 18.29 -35.99 59.08
N LYS A 606 17.76 -37.23 59.27
CA LYS A 606 16.88 -37.57 60.39
C LYS A 606 17.50 -38.46 61.46
N LYS A 607 18.82 -38.59 61.53
CA LYS A 607 19.55 -39.30 62.60
C LYS A 607 20.64 -38.46 63.29
N LYS A 608 20.42 -37.14 63.37
CA LYS A 608 21.16 -36.27 64.32
C LYS A 608 20.20 -35.13 64.70
N ASN A 609 19.34 -35.44 65.64
CA ASN A 609 18.89 -34.63 66.75
C ASN A 609 18.04 -35.52 67.68
#